data_d168ecbb208bca3c4ad8e211d71abc6c
#
_entry.id   d168ecbb208bca3c4ad8e211d71abc6c
#
_cell.length_a   1.000
_cell.length_b   1.000
_cell.length_c   1.000
_cell.angle_alpha   90.00
_cell.angle_beta   90.00
_cell.angle_gamma   90.00
#
_symmetry.space_group_name_H-M   'P 1'
#
loop_
_entity.id
_entity.type
_entity.pdbx_description
1 polymer ?
#
loop_
_entity_poly.entity_id
_entity_poly.type
_entity_poly.pdbx_seq_one_letter_code
_entity_poly.pdbx_strand_id
1 'polypeptide(L)'
;LFVNKYSDYKIVNLDKLTYAGNLENLSDVENEDNYIFEKGDIVDKNFINNLFEKYDFDGVVHLAAESHVDRSITNPMEFIMTNVVGTVNLLNAVKNHWKGNEEGKLFYHVSTDEVYGSLGDTGLFLETTPYDPQSPYSSSKASSDHFVRAYGNTYGMPYVISNCSNNYGPNQFPE
;
A
#
# COMPACT_ATOMS: atom_id res chain seq x y z
N LEU A 1 -0.13 8.84 14.10
CA LEU A 1 0.04 10.17 13.51
C LEU A 1 -1.28 10.70 12.93
N PHE A 2 -1.90 10.01 11.95
CA PHE A 2 -3.13 10.49 11.28
C PHE A 2 -4.27 10.70 12.29
N VAL A 3 -4.54 9.73 13.15
CA VAL A 3 -5.59 9.78 14.18
C VAL A 3 -5.47 11.04 15.03
N ASN A 4 -4.27 11.32 15.56
CA ASN A 4 -4.05 12.47 16.45
C ASN A 4 -3.93 13.81 15.74
N LYS A 5 -3.52 13.80 14.46
CA LYS A 5 -3.29 15.04 13.71
C LYS A 5 -4.53 15.52 12.97
N TYR A 6 -5.39 14.61 12.55
CA TYR A 6 -6.54 14.87 11.71
C TYR A 6 -7.81 14.33 12.36
N SER A 7 -8.27 15.00 13.42
CA SER A 7 -9.44 14.58 14.23
C SER A 7 -10.74 14.53 13.43
N ASP A 8 -10.83 15.30 12.34
CA ASP A 8 -12.00 15.35 11.47
C ASP A 8 -12.07 14.18 10.47
N TYR A 9 -10.98 13.41 10.37
CA TYR A 9 -10.92 12.22 9.51
C TYR A 9 -11.24 10.97 10.30
N LYS A 10 -12.08 10.11 9.76
CA LYS A 10 -12.27 8.75 10.25
C LYS A 10 -11.21 7.84 9.64
N ILE A 11 -10.37 7.25 10.46
CA ILE A 11 -9.26 6.39 10.04
C ILE A 11 -9.67 4.93 10.22
N VAL A 12 -9.75 4.21 9.12
CA VAL A 12 -9.94 2.75 9.11
C VAL A 12 -8.61 2.10 8.80
N ASN A 13 -8.03 1.43 9.79
CA ASN A 13 -6.77 0.71 9.66
C ASN A 13 -7.04 -0.76 9.35
N LEU A 14 -6.69 -1.17 8.14
CA LEU A 14 -6.79 -2.56 7.70
C LEU A 14 -5.42 -3.24 7.79
N ASP A 15 -5.33 -4.34 8.53
CA ASP A 15 -4.13 -5.16 8.61
C ASP A 15 -4.48 -6.66 8.72
N LYS A 16 -3.70 -7.51 8.08
CA LYS A 16 -3.84 -8.96 8.14
C LYS A 16 -3.30 -9.54 9.45
N LEU A 17 -2.42 -8.82 10.14
CA LEU A 17 -1.68 -9.24 11.33
C LEU A 17 -0.85 -10.49 11.06
N THR A 18 0.10 -10.37 10.15
CA THR A 18 1.11 -11.41 9.88
C THR A 18 2.25 -11.34 10.91
N TYR A 19 3.40 -11.89 10.60
CA TYR A 19 4.54 -11.99 11.53
C TYR A 19 5.04 -10.65 12.10
N ALA A 20 4.91 -9.56 11.34
CA ALA A 20 5.32 -8.21 11.76
C ALA A 20 4.17 -7.40 12.39
N GLY A 21 2.94 -7.91 12.37
CA GLY A 21 1.76 -7.23 12.91
C GLY A 21 1.72 -7.28 14.44
N ASN A 22 1.67 -6.11 15.10
CA ASN A 22 1.54 -6.00 16.55
C ASN A 22 0.55 -4.90 16.93
N LEU A 23 -0.60 -5.30 17.50
CA LEU A 23 -1.65 -4.36 17.93
C LEU A 23 -1.23 -3.47 19.11
N GLU A 24 -0.24 -3.89 19.91
CA GLU A 24 0.28 -3.06 21.00
C GLU A 24 0.85 -1.72 20.50
N ASN A 25 1.31 -1.67 19.23
CA ASN A 25 1.76 -0.44 18.59
C ASN A 25 0.64 0.60 18.39
N LEU A 26 -0.61 0.22 18.59
CA LEU A 26 -1.80 1.04 18.41
C LEU A 26 -2.48 1.43 19.72
N SER A 27 -1.93 0.99 20.88
CA SER A 27 -2.49 1.23 22.22
C SER A 27 -2.80 2.70 22.50
N ASP A 28 -2.00 3.62 21.94
CA ASP A 28 -2.19 5.07 22.10
C ASP A 28 -3.39 5.64 21.33
N VAL A 29 -3.95 4.87 20.39
CA VAL A 29 -5.01 5.35 19.48
C VAL A 29 -6.18 4.38 19.34
N GLU A 30 -6.11 3.18 19.90
CA GLU A 30 -7.13 2.14 19.73
C GLU A 30 -8.53 2.53 20.27
N ASN A 31 -8.56 3.46 21.23
CA ASN A 31 -9.79 3.92 21.88
C ASN A 31 -10.26 5.31 21.37
N GLU A 32 -9.62 5.87 20.35
CA GLU A 32 -10.02 7.14 19.78
C GLU A 32 -11.30 7.00 18.93
N ASP A 33 -12.23 7.93 19.05
CA ASP A 33 -13.53 7.90 18.38
C ASP A 33 -13.43 7.92 16.83
N ASN A 34 -12.32 8.47 16.31
CA ASN A 34 -12.04 8.56 14.88
C ASN A 34 -11.18 7.42 14.33
N TYR A 35 -10.91 6.37 15.13
CA TYR A 35 -10.11 5.21 14.74
C TYR A 35 -10.93 3.93 14.72
N ILE A 36 -10.73 3.12 13.67
CA ILE A 36 -11.32 1.77 13.55
C ILE A 36 -10.23 0.82 13.09
N PHE A 37 -10.12 -0.33 13.73
CA PHE A 37 -9.30 -1.43 13.26
C PHE A 37 -10.16 -2.50 12.58
N GLU A 38 -9.77 -2.89 11.37
CA GLU A 38 -10.35 -4.00 10.62
C GLU A 38 -9.27 -5.05 10.36
N LYS A 39 -9.50 -6.28 10.82
CA LYS A 39 -8.60 -7.40 10.51
C LYS A 39 -9.01 -8.06 9.20
N GLY A 40 -8.14 -8.03 8.19
CA GLY A 40 -8.44 -8.65 6.89
C GLY A 40 -7.25 -8.68 5.96
N ASP A 41 -7.41 -9.42 4.88
CA ASP A 41 -6.39 -9.61 3.85
C ASP A 41 -6.79 -8.90 2.55
N ILE A 42 -5.91 -8.08 2.00
CA ILE A 42 -6.14 -7.39 0.72
C ILE A 42 -6.28 -8.37 -0.46
N VAL A 43 -5.81 -9.60 -0.31
CA VAL A 43 -5.99 -10.68 -1.30
C VAL A 43 -7.43 -11.19 -1.33
N ASP A 44 -8.18 -11.06 -0.23
CA ASP A 44 -9.60 -11.41 -0.18
C ASP A 44 -10.45 -10.31 -0.85
N LYS A 45 -10.75 -10.52 -2.14
CA LYS A 45 -11.56 -9.60 -2.96
C LYS A 45 -12.93 -9.32 -2.34
N ASN A 46 -13.57 -10.33 -1.75
CA ASN A 46 -14.93 -10.17 -1.19
C ASN A 46 -14.87 -9.34 0.09
N PHE A 47 -13.88 -9.59 0.94
CA PHE A 47 -13.64 -8.78 2.13
C PHE A 47 -13.41 -7.30 1.75
N ILE A 48 -12.55 -7.03 0.78
CA ILE A 48 -12.26 -5.67 0.33
C ILE A 48 -13.50 -4.97 -0.24
N ASN A 49 -14.29 -5.65 -1.08
CA ASN A 49 -15.53 -5.05 -1.59
C ASN A 49 -16.51 -4.71 -0.46
N ASN A 50 -16.71 -5.62 0.50
CA ASN A 50 -17.59 -5.38 1.66
C ASN A 50 -17.07 -4.23 2.54
N LEU A 51 -15.74 -4.08 2.66
CA LEU A 51 -15.13 -2.99 3.41
C LEU A 51 -15.45 -1.63 2.76
N PHE A 52 -15.37 -1.54 1.44
CA PHE A 52 -15.71 -0.33 0.68
C PHE A 52 -17.22 -0.04 0.66
N GLU A 53 -18.08 -1.06 0.75
CA GLU A 53 -19.52 -0.89 0.94
C GLU A 53 -19.87 -0.40 2.35
N LYS A 54 -19.09 -0.84 3.36
CA LYS A 54 -19.28 -0.47 4.77
C LYS A 54 -18.85 0.96 5.06
N TYR A 55 -17.79 1.41 4.41
CA TYR A 55 -17.17 2.71 4.63
C TYR A 55 -17.07 3.48 3.32
N ASP A 56 -17.51 4.74 3.33
CA ASP A 56 -17.36 5.66 2.18
C ASP A 56 -15.98 6.32 2.24
N PHE A 57 -14.97 5.68 1.63
CA PHE A 57 -13.61 6.16 1.68
C PHE A 57 -13.35 7.31 0.71
N ASP A 58 -12.78 8.41 1.20
CA ASP A 58 -12.26 9.52 0.38
C ASP A 58 -10.80 9.31 0.00
N GLY A 59 -10.07 8.48 0.73
CA GLY A 59 -8.67 8.21 0.46
C GLY A 59 -8.23 6.82 0.86
N VAL A 60 -7.22 6.32 0.17
CA VAL A 60 -6.55 5.06 0.50
C VAL A 60 -5.06 5.32 0.60
N VAL A 61 -4.45 4.97 1.74
CA VAL A 61 -2.99 4.92 1.90
C VAL A 61 -2.58 3.44 1.92
N HIS A 62 -2.03 2.99 0.81
CA HIS A 62 -1.68 1.58 0.61
C HIS A 62 -0.23 1.30 0.99
N LEU A 63 -0.06 0.79 2.23
CA LEU A 63 1.24 0.39 2.80
C LEU A 63 1.40 -1.14 2.88
N ALA A 64 0.28 -1.89 2.78
CA ALA A 64 0.30 -3.34 2.93
C ALA A 64 1.14 -3.99 1.82
N ALA A 65 2.15 -4.76 2.22
CA ALA A 65 3.03 -5.49 1.31
C ALA A 65 3.75 -6.63 2.04
N GLU A 66 4.19 -7.63 1.28
CA GLU A 66 5.32 -8.45 1.66
C GLU A 66 6.59 -7.68 1.25
N SER A 67 7.53 -7.46 2.18
CA SER A 67 8.68 -6.55 2.00
C SER A 67 10.05 -7.22 2.08
N HIS A 68 10.17 -8.38 2.74
CA HIS A 68 11.45 -9.01 3.03
C HIS A 68 12.07 -9.67 1.78
N VAL A 69 13.16 -9.09 1.25
CA VAL A 69 13.79 -9.52 -0.01
C VAL A 69 14.18 -11.01 0.00
N ASP A 70 14.87 -11.51 1.06
CA ASP A 70 15.30 -12.90 1.13
C ASP A 70 14.11 -13.88 1.12
N ARG A 71 13.00 -13.53 1.76
CA ARG A 71 11.76 -14.32 1.69
C ARG A 71 11.19 -14.35 0.27
N SER A 72 11.34 -13.27 -0.49
CA SER A 72 10.86 -13.22 -1.88
C SER A 72 11.59 -14.21 -2.79
N ILE A 73 12.86 -14.49 -2.50
CA ILE A 73 13.67 -15.46 -3.25
C ILE A 73 13.18 -16.89 -3.00
N THR A 74 12.79 -17.20 -1.77
CA THR A 74 12.35 -18.55 -1.38
C THR A 74 10.86 -18.80 -1.67
N ASN A 75 10.02 -17.76 -1.58
CA ASN A 75 8.57 -17.86 -1.80
C ASN A 75 8.02 -16.66 -2.61
N PRO A 76 8.35 -16.54 -3.90
CA PRO A 76 7.94 -15.41 -4.72
C PRO A 76 6.42 -15.29 -4.91
N MET A 77 5.69 -16.41 -4.81
CA MET A 77 4.23 -16.41 -5.02
C MET A 77 3.48 -15.62 -3.94
N GLU A 78 3.96 -15.61 -2.70
CA GLU A 78 3.37 -14.81 -1.63
C GLU A 78 3.46 -13.30 -1.94
N PHE A 79 4.59 -12.88 -2.52
CA PHE A 79 4.81 -11.51 -2.97
C PHE A 79 3.91 -11.13 -4.15
N ILE A 80 3.73 -12.03 -5.11
CA ILE A 80 2.78 -11.82 -6.22
C ILE A 80 1.35 -11.69 -5.69
N MET A 81 0.94 -12.58 -4.80
CA MET A 81 -0.41 -12.54 -4.25
C MET A 81 -0.66 -11.26 -3.44
N THR A 82 0.22 -10.91 -2.53
CA THR A 82 0.03 -9.74 -1.68
C THR A 82 0.26 -8.44 -2.46
N ASN A 83 1.44 -8.28 -3.07
CA ASN A 83 1.84 -7.00 -3.65
C ASN A 83 1.16 -6.71 -4.99
N VAL A 84 0.84 -7.73 -5.78
CA VAL A 84 0.20 -7.53 -7.10
C VAL A 84 -1.30 -7.77 -7.01
N VAL A 85 -1.75 -8.98 -6.65
CA VAL A 85 -3.17 -9.33 -6.62
C VAL A 85 -3.91 -8.50 -5.57
N GLY A 86 -3.35 -8.36 -4.36
CA GLY A 86 -3.93 -7.52 -3.31
C GLY A 86 -4.06 -6.06 -3.74
N THR A 87 -3.03 -5.48 -4.36
CA THR A 87 -3.10 -4.12 -4.92
C THR A 87 -4.20 -3.99 -5.98
N VAL A 88 -4.29 -4.96 -6.91
CA VAL A 88 -5.34 -4.94 -7.94
C VAL A 88 -6.75 -5.06 -7.34
N ASN A 89 -6.94 -5.82 -6.26
CA ASN A 89 -8.22 -5.89 -5.55
C ASN A 89 -8.59 -4.52 -4.96
N LEU A 90 -7.65 -3.84 -4.29
CA LEU A 90 -7.87 -2.48 -3.78
C LEU A 90 -8.21 -1.50 -4.91
N LEU A 91 -7.43 -1.51 -5.99
CA LEU A 91 -7.66 -0.65 -7.16
C LEU A 91 -9.04 -0.87 -7.79
N ASN A 92 -9.49 -2.12 -7.88
CA ASN A 92 -10.84 -2.44 -8.38
C ASN A 92 -11.93 -1.90 -7.45
N ALA A 93 -11.77 -2.07 -6.14
CA ALA A 93 -12.73 -1.56 -5.16
C ALA A 93 -12.80 -0.03 -5.23
N VAL A 94 -11.65 0.64 -5.20
CA VAL A 94 -11.53 2.10 -5.35
C VAL A 94 -12.20 2.59 -6.63
N LYS A 95 -11.83 2.01 -7.79
CA LYS A 95 -12.42 2.37 -9.08
C LYS A 95 -13.94 2.26 -9.09
N ASN A 96 -14.48 1.16 -8.53
CA ASN A 96 -15.92 0.93 -8.52
C ASN A 96 -16.65 1.89 -7.56
N HIS A 97 -16.03 2.19 -6.42
CA HIS A 97 -16.60 3.02 -5.36
C HIS A 97 -16.55 4.52 -5.71
N TRP A 98 -15.45 4.98 -6.32
CA TRP A 98 -15.27 6.39 -6.68
C TRP A 98 -15.82 6.77 -8.05
N LYS A 99 -16.27 5.82 -8.85
CA LYS A 99 -16.72 6.06 -10.22
C LYS A 99 -17.71 7.23 -10.33
N GLY A 100 -17.29 8.28 -11.04
CA GLY A 100 -18.07 9.50 -11.23
C GLY A 100 -18.08 10.46 -10.03
N ASN A 101 -17.25 10.21 -9.02
CA ASN A 101 -17.07 11.05 -7.83
C ASN A 101 -15.62 10.97 -7.36
N GLU A 102 -14.68 11.32 -8.27
CA GLU A 102 -13.24 11.24 -8.01
C GLU A 102 -12.66 12.53 -7.41
N GLU A 103 -13.42 13.63 -7.44
CA GLU A 103 -12.95 14.92 -6.93
C GLU A 103 -12.66 14.87 -5.42
N GLY A 104 -11.47 15.34 -5.04
CA GLY A 104 -11.01 15.35 -3.66
C GLY A 104 -10.56 14.00 -3.12
N LYS A 105 -10.61 12.93 -3.92
CA LYS A 105 -10.19 11.57 -3.53
C LYS A 105 -8.75 11.28 -3.94
N LEU A 106 -8.08 10.35 -3.24
CA LEU A 106 -6.69 10.00 -3.52
C LEU A 106 -6.37 8.55 -3.16
N PHE A 107 -5.75 7.84 -4.11
CA PHE A 107 -5.08 6.57 -3.86
C PHE A 107 -3.57 6.81 -3.73
N TYR A 108 -3.03 6.72 -2.52
CA TYR A 108 -1.61 6.84 -2.26
C TYR A 108 -0.95 5.46 -2.13
N HIS A 109 -0.09 5.12 -3.08
CA HIS A 109 0.65 3.86 -3.10
C HIS A 109 2.08 4.06 -2.63
N VAL A 110 2.46 3.36 -1.56
CA VAL A 110 3.83 3.36 -1.05
C VAL A 110 4.61 2.22 -1.71
N SER A 111 5.58 2.60 -2.54
CA SER A 111 6.50 1.70 -3.24
C SER A 111 7.93 1.84 -2.71
N THR A 112 8.90 1.35 -3.45
CA THR A 112 10.31 1.30 -3.06
C THR A 112 11.20 1.83 -4.17
N ASP A 113 12.36 2.37 -3.83
CA ASP A 113 13.42 2.73 -4.77
C ASP A 113 14.08 1.51 -5.44
N GLU A 114 13.93 0.32 -4.86
CA GLU A 114 14.44 -0.93 -5.46
C GLU A 114 13.82 -1.27 -6.82
N VAL A 115 12.70 -0.63 -7.19
CA VAL A 115 12.12 -0.78 -8.53
C VAL A 115 13.02 -0.20 -9.63
N TYR A 116 13.96 0.69 -9.27
CA TYR A 116 14.92 1.29 -10.20
C TYR A 116 16.20 0.47 -10.37
N GLY A 117 16.41 -0.59 -9.58
CA GLY A 117 17.59 -1.43 -9.63
C GLY A 117 18.75 -0.88 -8.80
N SER A 118 19.99 -1.01 -9.30
CA SER A 118 21.19 -0.57 -8.59
C SER A 118 21.70 0.76 -9.13
N LEU A 119 22.01 1.68 -8.22
CA LEU A 119 22.49 3.02 -8.58
C LEU A 119 23.99 3.07 -8.86
N GLY A 120 24.79 2.11 -8.43
CA GLY A 120 26.26 2.19 -8.44
C GLY A 120 26.81 3.15 -7.35
N ASP A 121 28.05 3.65 -7.56
CA ASP A 121 28.77 4.43 -6.54
C ASP A 121 28.32 5.89 -6.43
N THR A 122 27.66 6.42 -7.43
CA THR A 122 27.28 7.84 -7.52
C THR A 122 25.96 8.02 -8.27
N GLY A 123 25.31 9.16 -8.02
CA GLY A 123 24.08 9.56 -8.71
C GLY A 123 22.85 9.53 -7.80
N LEU A 124 21.69 9.70 -8.42
CA LEU A 124 20.38 9.67 -7.77
C LEU A 124 19.36 9.03 -8.71
N PHE A 125 18.40 8.30 -8.17
CA PHE A 125 17.20 7.95 -8.90
C PHE A 125 16.31 9.18 -9.06
N LEU A 126 15.72 9.30 -10.24
CA LEU A 126 14.75 10.35 -10.58
C LEU A 126 13.43 9.69 -10.96
N GLU A 127 12.35 10.47 -10.96
CA GLU A 127 11.02 9.99 -11.37
C GLU A 127 10.98 9.51 -12.84
N THR A 128 11.98 9.93 -13.64
CA THR A 128 12.16 9.51 -15.04
C THR A 128 13.10 8.31 -15.22
N THR A 129 13.71 7.82 -14.14
CA THR A 129 14.60 6.65 -14.20
C THR A 129 13.77 5.42 -14.62
N PRO A 130 14.19 4.67 -15.63
CA PRO A 130 13.54 3.42 -16.01
C PRO A 130 13.54 2.41 -14.87
N TYR A 131 12.47 1.62 -14.72
CA TYR A 131 12.42 0.53 -13.78
C TYR A 131 13.32 -0.63 -14.25
N ASP A 132 14.14 -1.14 -13.34
CA ASP A 132 15.04 -2.29 -13.53
C ASP A 132 15.10 -3.15 -12.26
N PRO A 133 13.96 -3.73 -11.80
CA PRO A 133 13.90 -4.50 -10.56
C PRO A 133 14.75 -5.76 -10.62
N GLN A 134 15.57 -6.00 -9.58
CA GLN A 134 16.56 -7.07 -9.54
C GLN A 134 16.20 -8.23 -8.58
N SER A 135 15.07 -8.16 -7.89
CA SER A 135 14.59 -9.20 -6.98
C SER A 135 13.11 -9.54 -7.23
N PRO A 136 12.60 -10.72 -6.78
CA PRO A 136 11.16 -11.00 -6.85
C PRO A 136 10.33 -9.98 -6.07
N TYR A 137 10.83 -9.48 -4.93
CA TYR A 137 10.20 -8.39 -4.18
C TYR A 137 10.08 -7.12 -5.04
N SER A 138 11.21 -6.58 -5.52
CA SER A 138 11.20 -5.35 -6.32
C SER A 138 10.40 -5.50 -7.62
N SER A 139 10.42 -6.69 -8.24
CA SER A 139 9.58 -7.01 -9.40
C SER A 139 8.09 -6.98 -9.07
N SER A 140 7.69 -7.48 -7.90
CA SER A 140 6.30 -7.42 -7.45
C SER A 140 5.85 -5.98 -7.17
N LYS A 141 6.72 -5.15 -6.58
CA LYS A 141 6.45 -3.72 -6.33
C LYS A 141 6.38 -2.93 -7.64
N ALA A 142 7.33 -3.14 -8.57
CA ALA A 142 7.29 -2.54 -9.91
C ALA A 142 5.99 -2.91 -10.65
N SER A 143 5.55 -4.17 -10.54
CA SER A 143 4.28 -4.61 -11.12
C SER A 143 3.09 -3.86 -10.52
N SER A 144 3.03 -3.72 -9.20
CA SER A 144 1.95 -2.96 -8.54
C SER A 144 1.95 -1.49 -8.93
N ASP A 145 3.12 -0.84 -9.05
CA ASP A 145 3.25 0.53 -9.53
C ASP A 145 2.69 0.70 -10.94
N HIS A 146 2.98 -0.25 -11.83
CA HIS A 146 2.44 -0.24 -13.19
C HIS A 146 0.91 -0.40 -13.20
N PHE A 147 0.34 -1.23 -12.33
CA PHE A 147 -1.12 -1.33 -12.20
C PHE A 147 -1.74 -0.03 -11.68
N VAL A 148 -1.15 0.62 -10.68
CA VAL A 148 -1.63 1.91 -10.16
C VAL A 148 -1.64 2.96 -11.28
N ARG A 149 -0.54 3.08 -12.04
CA ARG A 149 -0.44 3.99 -13.20
C ARG A 149 -1.47 3.65 -14.30
N ALA A 150 -1.64 2.36 -14.59
CA ALA A 150 -2.61 1.90 -15.59
C ALA A 150 -4.04 2.27 -15.19
N TYR A 151 -4.41 2.12 -13.89
CA TYR A 151 -5.74 2.49 -13.41
C TYR A 151 -5.96 4.00 -13.47
N GLY A 152 -4.95 4.81 -13.10
CA GLY A 152 -5.02 6.25 -13.27
C GLY A 152 -5.24 6.66 -14.73
N ASN A 153 -4.42 6.13 -15.65
CA ASN A 153 -4.49 6.46 -17.06
C ASN A 153 -5.76 5.94 -17.77
N THR A 154 -6.25 4.76 -17.36
CA THR A 154 -7.40 4.12 -18.05
C THR A 154 -8.73 4.59 -17.50
N TYR A 155 -8.82 4.81 -16.19
CA TYR A 155 -10.07 5.08 -15.50
C TYR A 155 -10.15 6.48 -14.90
N GLY A 156 -9.09 7.31 -15.02
CA GLY A 156 -9.04 8.65 -14.42
C GLY A 156 -8.93 8.63 -12.89
N MET A 157 -8.55 7.49 -12.29
CA MET A 157 -8.43 7.36 -10.84
C MET A 157 -7.28 8.25 -10.32
N PRO A 158 -7.54 9.17 -9.37
CA PRO A 158 -6.48 10.01 -8.80
C PRO A 158 -5.53 9.18 -7.93
N TYR A 159 -4.23 9.29 -8.21
CA TYR A 159 -3.22 8.53 -7.48
C TYR A 159 -1.91 9.29 -7.29
N VAL A 160 -1.15 8.86 -6.28
CA VAL A 160 0.26 9.22 -6.06
C VAL A 160 1.03 7.93 -5.74
N ILE A 161 2.25 7.83 -6.25
CA ILE A 161 3.19 6.76 -5.92
C ILE A 161 4.43 7.41 -5.29
N SER A 162 4.90 6.89 -4.16
CA SER A 162 6.21 7.23 -3.61
C SER A 162 7.15 6.02 -3.71
N ASN A 163 8.34 6.26 -4.23
CA ASN A 163 9.41 5.26 -4.27
C ASN A 163 10.38 5.59 -3.12
N CYS A 164 10.06 5.07 -1.94
CA CYS A 164 10.84 5.35 -0.73
C CYS A 164 12.10 4.46 -0.69
N SER A 165 13.20 4.99 -0.18
CA SER A 165 14.28 4.18 0.34
C SER A 165 13.90 3.60 1.71
N ASN A 166 14.85 2.97 2.43
CA ASN A 166 14.56 2.36 3.72
C ASN A 166 13.94 3.35 4.70
N ASN A 167 12.74 3.01 5.18
CA ASN A 167 12.07 3.76 6.22
C ASN A 167 12.50 3.22 7.58
N TYR A 168 12.51 4.08 8.59
CA TYR A 168 12.78 3.72 9.97
C TYR A 168 11.95 4.58 10.92
N GLY A 169 11.66 4.06 12.10
CA GLY A 169 10.87 4.78 13.08
C GLY A 169 10.57 3.98 14.34
N PRO A 170 9.87 4.59 15.31
CA PRO A 170 9.37 3.89 16.49
C PRO A 170 8.49 2.71 16.10
N ASN A 171 8.55 1.63 16.88
CA ASN A 171 7.76 0.40 16.74
C ASN A 171 8.02 -0.39 15.43
N GLN A 172 9.07 -0.07 14.70
CA GLN A 172 9.43 -0.86 13.51
C GLN A 172 9.84 -2.28 13.93
N PHE A 173 9.28 -3.28 13.21
CA PHE A 173 9.72 -4.67 13.36
C PHE A 173 11.13 -4.82 12.79
N PRO A 174 12.07 -5.47 13.49
CA PRO A 174 13.42 -5.73 12.95
C PRO A 174 13.35 -6.71 11.76
N GLU A 175 13.93 -6.32 10.65
CA GLU A 175 14.12 -7.14 9.44
C GLU A 175 15.59 -7.45 9.22
#